data_01e2c8eaab67478e1385c8bc7bb6ee5f
#
_entry.id   01e2c8eaab67478e1385c8bc7bb6ee5f
#
_cell.length_a   1.000
_cell.length_b   1.000
_cell.length_c   1.000
_cell.angle_alpha   90.00
_cell.angle_beta   90.00
_cell.angle_gamma   90.00
#
_symmetry.space_group_name_H-M   'P 1'
#
loop_
_entity.id
_entity.type
_entity.pdbx_description
1 polymer ?
#
loop_
_entity_poly.entity_id
_entity_poly.type
_entity_poly.pdbx_seq_one_letter_code
_entity_poly.pdbx_strand_id
1 'polypeptide(L)'
;GFREAAFITSAWGLGENVVGGTVSPDEFYVFKPTLKEGKKPILKRKLGHKDVKMVYTAPGSSHKHLTHNIPTTPEEFNTFSLTDEEVLELARYAVIIEEHYCEEAGEYRPMDMEWAKDGISGDIFIVQARPETVQSQKAKHGANVLETFILKAKNEDKKLICKGTPVR
;
A
#
# COMPACT_ATOMS: atom_id res chain seq x y z
N GLY A 1 6.77 2.96 -9.39
CA GLY A 1 5.66 3.83 -9.06
C GLY A 1 5.39 4.87 -10.13
N PHE A 2 4.14 5.19 -10.30
CA PHE A 2 3.75 6.26 -11.20
C PHE A 2 3.91 7.60 -10.48
N ARG A 3 4.79 8.48 -10.95
CA ARG A 3 5.18 9.73 -10.27
C ARG A 3 4.00 10.63 -9.91
N GLU A 4 2.98 10.67 -10.76
CA GLU A 4 1.82 11.55 -10.62
C GLU A 4 0.67 10.94 -9.82
N ALA A 5 0.83 9.73 -9.28
CA ALA A 5 -0.19 9.08 -8.47
C ALA A 5 0.34 8.73 -7.08
N ALA A 6 -0.50 8.96 -6.06
CA ALA A 6 -0.35 8.36 -4.75
C ALA A 6 -1.08 7.01 -4.75
N PHE A 7 -0.38 5.97 -4.32
CA PHE A 7 -0.93 4.64 -4.10
C PHE A 7 -1.10 4.42 -2.61
N ILE A 8 -2.32 4.15 -2.18
CA ILE A 8 -2.67 4.00 -0.76
C ILE A 8 -3.25 2.59 -0.58
N THR A 9 -2.78 1.91 0.43
CA THR A 9 -3.33 0.62 0.87
C THR A 9 -3.83 0.70 2.28
N SER A 10 -4.94 0.02 2.58
CA SER A 10 -5.52 0.00 3.92
C SER A 10 -6.17 -1.33 4.25
N ALA A 11 -6.23 -1.65 5.54
CA ALA A 11 -7.00 -2.77 6.07
C ALA A 11 -7.48 -2.45 7.47
N TRP A 12 -8.39 -3.27 7.98
CA TRP A 12 -8.87 -3.16 9.35
C TRP A 12 -7.83 -3.63 10.37
N GLY A 13 -7.79 -2.98 11.54
CA GLY A 13 -6.91 -3.33 12.64
C GLY A 13 -5.47 -2.86 12.46
N LEU A 14 -4.54 -3.48 13.19
CA LEU A 14 -3.13 -3.12 13.16
C LEU A 14 -2.46 -3.49 11.83
N GLY A 15 -1.51 -2.67 11.38
CA GLY A 15 -0.87 -2.75 10.07
C GLY A 15 -0.03 -3.99 9.79
N GLU A 16 0.29 -4.79 10.81
CA GLU A 16 1.11 -6.00 10.67
C GLU A 16 0.57 -7.01 9.64
N ASN A 17 -0.76 -7.15 9.54
CA ASN A 17 -1.37 -8.03 8.55
C ASN A 17 -1.18 -7.55 7.11
N VAL A 18 -1.09 -6.24 6.88
CA VAL A 18 -0.80 -5.65 5.56
C VAL A 18 0.68 -5.85 5.23
N VAL A 19 1.57 -5.48 6.15
CA VAL A 19 3.02 -5.61 5.97
C VAL A 19 3.45 -7.08 5.82
N GLY A 20 2.86 -7.97 6.62
CA GLY A 20 3.12 -9.41 6.57
C GLY A 20 2.44 -10.15 5.41
N GLY A 21 1.57 -9.49 4.63
CA GLY A 21 0.85 -10.10 3.52
C GLY A 21 -0.22 -11.12 3.95
N THR A 22 -0.68 -11.07 5.20
CA THR A 22 -1.72 -11.97 5.73
C THR A 22 -3.08 -11.68 5.10
N VAL A 23 -3.34 -10.41 4.78
CA VAL A 23 -4.55 -9.97 4.08
C VAL A 23 -4.20 -9.26 2.79
N SER A 24 -5.11 -9.28 1.82
CA SER A 24 -5.03 -8.41 0.64
C SER A 24 -5.73 -7.10 0.97
N PRO A 25 -4.99 -5.97 1.08
CA PRO A 25 -5.58 -4.70 1.49
C PRO A 25 -6.48 -4.10 0.41
N ASP A 26 -7.28 -3.12 0.82
CA ASP A 26 -7.91 -2.18 -0.11
C ASP A 26 -6.83 -1.36 -0.81
N GLU A 27 -7.07 -1.03 -2.08
CA GLU A 27 -6.14 -0.24 -2.88
C GLU A 27 -6.84 1.00 -3.45
N PHE A 28 -6.18 2.14 -3.32
CA PHE A 28 -6.66 3.41 -3.87
C PHE A 28 -5.56 4.08 -4.69
N TYR A 29 -5.95 4.61 -5.84
CA TYR A 29 -5.05 5.34 -6.74
C TYR A 29 -5.55 6.77 -6.86
N VAL A 30 -4.76 7.72 -6.38
CA VAL A 30 -5.11 9.16 -6.34
C VAL A 30 -4.18 9.94 -7.25
N PHE A 31 -4.74 10.67 -8.21
CA PHE A 31 -3.97 11.47 -9.15
C PHE A 31 -3.61 12.82 -8.55
N LYS A 32 -2.33 13.06 -8.30
CA LYS A 32 -1.81 14.22 -7.59
C LYS A 32 -2.15 15.57 -8.27
N PRO A 33 -2.06 15.72 -9.62
CA PRO A 33 -2.42 16.98 -10.26
C PRO A 33 -3.85 17.43 -9.99
N THR A 34 -4.84 16.55 -10.19
CA THR A 34 -6.25 16.88 -9.95
C THR A 34 -6.58 17.05 -8.46
N LEU A 35 -5.81 16.40 -7.56
CA LEU A 35 -5.92 16.61 -6.13
C LEU A 35 -5.56 18.06 -5.76
N LYS A 36 -4.47 18.60 -6.32
CA LYS A 36 -4.02 19.99 -6.13
C LYS A 36 -5.04 21.02 -6.67
N GLU A 37 -5.75 20.67 -7.73
CA GLU A 37 -6.77 21.51 -8.34
C GLU A 37 -8.15 21.42 -7.64
N GLY A 38 -8.31 20.60 -6.60
CA GLY A 38 -9.58 20.40 -5.91
C GLY A 38 -10.64 19.66 -6.75
N LYS A 39 -10.23 18.94 -7.80
CA LYS A 39 -11.09 18.13 -8.66
C LYS A 39 -11.23 16.71 -8.11
N LYS A 40 -11.94 15.82 -8.85
CA LYS A 40 -12.07 14.40 -8.48
C LYS A 40 -10.79 13.63 -8.76
N PRO A 41 -9.91 13.37 -7.77
CA PRO A 41 -8.58 12.80 -8.00
C PRO A 41 -8.50 11.28 -7.83
N ILE A 42 -9.51 10.62 -7.23
CA ILE A 42 -9.49 9.17 -7.04
C ILE A 42 -9.78 8.48 -8.37
N LEU A 43 -8.74 7.89 -8.97
CA LEU A 43 -8.81 7.20 -10.26
C LEU A 43 -9.38 5.80 -10.14
N LYS A 44 -9.03 5.09 -9.07
CA LYS A 44 -9.40 3.67 -8.89
C LYS A 44 -9.49 3.33 -7.41
N ARG A 45 -10.45 2.47 -7.10
CA ARG A 45 -10.57 1.75 -5.83
C ARG A 45 -10.65 0.26 -6.14
N LYS A 46 -9.99 -0.54 -5.32
CA LYS A 46 -10.10 -1.99 -5.37
C LYS A 46 -10.32 -2.50 -3.96
N LEU A 47 -11.44 -3.16 -3.75
CA LEU A 47 -11.76 -3.79 -2.48
C LEU A 47 -10.80 -4.97 -2.26
N GLY A 48 -10.17 -5.01 -1.09
CA GLY A 48 -9.27 -6.07 -0.67
C GLY A 48 -10.00 -7.28 -0.12
N HIS A 49 -9.27 -8.35 0.08
CA HIS A 49 -9.74 -9.55 0.79
C HIS A 49 -9.20 -9.51 2.22
N LYS A 50 -10.01 -9.04 3.15
CA LYS A 50 -9.64 -8.73 4.53
C LYS A 50 -10.44 -9.60 5.50
N ASP A 51 -10.17 -10.91 5.51
CA ASP A 51 -10.88 -11.90 6.31
C ASP A 51 -10.53 -11.87 7.80
N VAL A 52 -9.38 -11.30 8.15
CA VAL A 52 -8.94 -11.11 9.54
C VAL A 52 -8.45 -9.70 9.78
N LYS A 53 -8.54 -9.25 11.03
CA LYS A 53 -7.92 -8.03 11.55
C LYS A 53 -7.14 -8.31 12.82
N MET A 54 -6.01 -7.63 12.98
CA MET A 54 -5.22 -7.72 14.20
C MET A 54 -5.66 -6.65 15.20
N VAL A 55 -5.86 -7.07 16.43
CA VAL A 55 -6.29 -6.21 17.53
C VAL A 55 -5.39 -6.38 18.75
N TYR A 56 -5.39 -5.38 19.62
CA TYR A 56 -4.76 -5.51 20.93
C TYR A 56 -5.52 -6.50 21.84
N THR A 57 -4.76 -7.26 22.59
CA THR A 57 -5.32 -8.17 23.60
C THR A 57 -5.82 -7.36 24.80
N ALA A 58 -7.05 -7.63 25.22
CA ALA A 58 -7.62 -6.94 26.38
C ALA A 58 -6.79 -7.23 27.65
N PRO A 59 -6.59 -6.22 28.52
CA PRO A 59 -5.94 -6.43 29.80
C PRO A 59 -6.62 -7.53 30.63
N GLY A 60 -5.82 -8.46 31.18
CA GLY A 60 -6.33 -9.56 31.99
C GLY A 60 -6.80 -10.78 31.19
N SER A 61 -6.66 -10.77 29.87
CA SER A 61 -6.97 -11.95 29.04
C SER A 61 -5.92 -13.05 29.22
N SER A 62 -6.28 -14.31 28.93
CA SER A 62 -5.37 -15.45 28.97
C SER A 62 -4.40 -15.53 27.78
N HIS A 63 -4.49 -14.61 26.84
CA HIS A 63 -3.59 -14.57 25.70
C HIS A 63 -2.16 -14.17 26.11
N LYS A 64 -1.18 -14.95 25.66
CA LYS A 64 0.25 -14.69 25.93
C LYS A 64 0.82 -13.53 25.11
N HIS A 65 0.16 -13.14 24.02
CA HIS A 65 0.63 -12.09 23.10
C HIS A 65 -0.19 -10.81 23.29
N LEU A 66 0.46 -9.67 23.09
CA LEU A 66 -0.14 -8.34 23.19
C LEU A 66 -1.15 -8.06 22.06
N THR A 67 -1.01 -8.77 20.95
CA THR A 67 -1.88 -8.67 19.76
C THR A 67 -2.32 -10.06 19.30
N HIS A 68 -3.45 -10.14 18.65
CA HIS A 68 -3.93 -11.36 18.02
C HIS A 68 -4.89 -11.05 16.86
N ASN A 69 -5.03 -12.01 15.94
CA ASN A 69 -5.98 -11.91 14.84
C ASN A 69 -7.38 -12.36 15.26
N ILE A 70 -8.38 -11.61 14.84
CA ILE A 70 -9.80 -11.98 14.92
C ILE A 70 -10.42 -11.90 13.51
N PRO A 71 -11.47 -12.68 13.22
CA PRO A 71 -12.20 -12.53 11.96
C PRO A 71 -12.80 -11.13 11.84
N THR A 72 -12.82 -10.58 10.63
CA THR A 72 -13.59 -9.38 10.31
C THR A 72 -15.09 -9.70 10.29
N THR A 73 -15.91 -8.70 10.56
CA THR A 73 -17.36 -8.85 10.39
C THR A 73 -17.71 -8.93 8.89
N PRO A 74 -18.87 -9.47 8.51
CA PRO A 74 -19.31 -9.47 7.12
C PRO A 74 -19.39 -8.06 6.51
N GLU A 75 -19.68 -7.04 7.31
CA GLU A 75 -19.69 -5.63 6.89
C GLU A 75 -18.27 -5.16 6.60
N GLU A 76 -17.33 -5.33 7.54
CA GLU A 76 -15.92 -4.97 7.35
C GLU A 76 -15.29 -5.66 6.15
N PHE A 77 -15.63 -6.94 5.93
CA PHE A 77 -15.15 -7.71 4.80
C PHE A 77 -15.61 -7.13 3.45
N ASN A 78 -16.85 -6.65 3.38
CA ASN A 78 -17.49 -6.20 2.13
C ASN A 78 -17.42 -4.67 1.92
N THR A 79 -16.79 -3.91 2.81
CA THR A 79 -16.66 -2.46 2.70
C THR A 79 -15.21 -2.03 2.67
N PHE A 80 -14.95 -0.86 2.12
CA PHE A 80 -13.63 -0.23 2.21
C PHE A 80 -13.34 0.19 3.64
N SER A 81 -12.08 0.02 4.05
CA SER A 81 -11.61 0.41 5.40
C SER A 81 -11.36 1.91 5.55
N LEU A 82 -11.39 2.66 4.44
CA LEU A 82 -11.30 4.12 4.39
C LEU A 82 -12.45 4.71 3.61
N THR A 83 -12.89 5.90 4.02
CA THR A 83 -13.78 6.76 3.22
C THR A 83 -12.99 7.49 2.15
N ASP A 84 -13.68 8.08 1.18
CA ASP A 84 -13.04 8.90 0.14
C ASP A 84 -12.35 10.13 0.73
N GLU A 85 -12.93 10.75 1.75
CA GLU A 85 -12.35 11.90 2.46
C GLU A 85 -11.03 11.55 3.11
N GLU A 86 -10.95 10.41 3.79
CA GLU A 86 -9.74 9.90 4.42
C GLU A 86 -8.66 9.54 3.39
N VAL A 87 -9.05 8.94 2.27
CA VAL A 87 -8.13 8.67 1.15
C VAL A 87 -7.55 9.97 0.60
N LEU A 88 -8.37 11.01 0.47
CA LEU A 88 -7.92 12.34 0.00
C LEU A 88 -7.02 13.04 1.02
N GLU A 89 -7.30 12.89 2.29
CA GLU A 89 -6.46 13.42 3.38
C GLU A 89 -5.07 12.77 3.35
N LEU A 90 -5.00 11.45 3.31
CA LEU A 90 -3.75 10.71 3.17
C LEU A 90 -2.98 11.10 1.90
N ALA A 91 -3.68 11.27 0.78
CA ALA A 91 -3.04 11.70 -0.45
C ALA A 91 -2.45 13.12 -0.35
N ARG A 92 -3.09 14.03 0.39
CA ARG A 92 -2.53 15.38 0.66
C ARG A 92 -1.27 15.29 1.53
N TYR A 93 -1.30 14.49 2.60
CA TYR A 93 -0.10 14.24 3.41
C TYR A 93 1.04 13.69 2.57
N ALA A 94 0.74 12.72 1.70
CA ALA A 94 1.73 12.13 0.81
C ALA A 94 2.37 13.17 -0.12
N VAL A 95 1.58 14.09 -0.69
CA VAL A 95 2.09 15.18 -1.55
C VAL A 95 2.97 16.13 -0.76
N ILE A 96 2.53 16.58 0.42
CA ILE A 96 3.28 17.53 1.27
C ILE A 96 4.63 16.93 1.67
N ILE A 97 4.63 15.68 2.12
CA ILE A 97 5.84 14.99 2.55
C ILE A 97 6.79 14.78 1.37
N GLU A 98 6.29 14.31 0.22
CA GLU A 98 7.12 14.13 -0.97
C GLU A 98 7.75 15.45 -1.43
N GLU A 99 6.97 16.53 -1.48
CA GLU A 99 7.48 17.87 -1.86
C GLU A 99 8.58 18.33 -0.91
N HIS A 100 8.37 18.23 0.39
CA HIS A 100 9.37 18.58 1.39
C HIS A 100 10.70 17.84 1.19
N TYR A 101 10.64 16.52 1.05
CA TYR A 101 11.87 15.72 0.87
C TYR A 101 12.51 15.90 -0.52
N CYS A 102 11.74 16.25 -1.55
CA CYS A 102 12.29 16.64 -2.85
C CYS A 102 13.04 17.97 -2.77
N GLU A 103 12.49 18.96 -2.06
CA GLU A 103 13.14 20.26 -1.84
C GLU A 103 14.44 20.11 -1.06
N GLU A 104 14.43 19.38 0.06
CA GLU A 104 15.60 19.10 0.87
C GLU A 104 16.71 18.36 0.10
N ALA A 105 16.32 17.45 -0.79
CA ALA A 105 17.28 16.67 -1.57
C ALA A 105 17.78 17.38 -2.84
N GLY A 106 17.09 18.42 -3.32
CA GLY A 106 17.34 19.05 -4.60
C GLY A 106 17.06 18.16 -5.82
N GLU A 107 16.41 17.02 -5.63
CA GLU A 107 16.04 16.05 -6.67
C GLU A 107 14.72 15.35 -6.34
N TYR A 108 14.09 14.73 -7.35
CA TYR A 108 12.88 13.94 -7.12
C TYR A 108 13.17 12.75 -6.20
N ARG A 109 12.46 12.72 -5.09
CA ARG A 109 12.60 11.68 -4.06
C ARG A 109 11.23 11.10 -3.69
N PRO A 110 10.82 9.98 -4.31
CA PRO A 110 9.58 9.32 -3.94
C PRO A 110 9.68 8.79 -2.51
N MET A 111 8.55 8.83 -1.80
CA MET A 111 8.48 8.47 -0.39
C MET A 111 7.53 7.29 -0.17
N ASP A 112 7.95 6.35 0.68
CA ASP A 112 7.08 5.37 1.31
C ASP A 112 6.63 5.91 2.66
N MET A 113 5.34 5.78 2.95
CA MET A 113 4.77 6.27 4.20
C MET A 113 3.95 5.19 4.88
N GLU A 114 4.10 5.11 6.19
CA GLU A 114 3.24 4.32 7.05
C GLU A 114 2.34 5.28 7.83
N TRP A 115 1.10 4.88 8.03
CA TRP A 115 0.09 5.68 8.68
C TRP A 115 -0.81 4.82 9.56
N ALA A 116 -1.49 5.45 10.51
CA ALA A 116 -2.49 4.80 11.34
C ALA A 116 -3.69 5.73 11.57
N LYS A 117 -4.87 5.14 11.70
CA LYS A 117 -6.08 5.84 12.12
C LYS A 117 -6.38 5.50 13.56
N ASP A 118 -6.54 6.52 14.40
CA ASP A 118 -6.94 6.32 15.79
C ASP A 118 -8.38 5.81 15.87
N GLY A 119 -8.58 4.73 16.60
CA GLY A 119 -9.88 4.06 16.71
C GLY A 119 -10.90 4.81 17.59
N ILE A 120 -10.48 5.84 18.34
CA ILE A 120 -11.32 6.63 19.24
C ILE A 120 -11.67 7.96 18.60
N SER A 121 -10.65 8.75 18.19
CA SER A 121 -10.86 10.06 17.59
C SER A 121 -11.20 9.99 16.11
N GLY A 122 -10.77 8.94 15.41
CA GLY A 122 -10.87 8.81 13.96
C GLY A 122 -9.81 9.59 13.19
N ASP A 123 -8.89 10.25 13.88
CA ASP A 123 -7.82 11.04 13.26
C ASP A 123 -6.77 10.14 12.60
N ILE A 124 -6.19 10.64 11.52
CA ILE A 124 -5.14 9.96 10.77
C ILE A 124 -3.77 10.55 11.13
N PHE A 125 -2.82 9.66 11.41
CA PHE A 125 -1.45 10.02 11.76
C PHE A 125 -0.46 9.36 10.81
N ILE A 126 0.52 10.13 10.32
CA ILE A 126 1.69 9.58 9.65
C ILE A 126 2.66 9.10 10.74
N VAL A 127 2.97 7.82 10.74
CA VAL A 127 3.84 7.20 11.77
C VAL A 127 5.26 6.98 11.27
N GLN A 128 5.46 6.89 9.95
CA GLN A 128 6.78 6.82 9.33
C GLN A 128 6.75 7.40 7.92
N ALA A 129 7.85 8.06 7.53
CA ALA A 129 8.14 8.43 6.15
C ALA A 129 9.60 8.09 5.84
N ARG A 130 9.85 7.44 4.71
CA ARG A 130 11.20 7.07 4.26
C ARG A 130 11.32 7.16 2.75
N PRO A 131 12.51 7.48 2.21
CA PRO A 131 12.74 7.44 0.77
C PRO A 131 12.47 6.03 0.21
N GLU A 132 11.71 5.97 -0.88
CA GLU A 132 11.49 4.74 -1.62
C GLU A 132 12.77 4.35 -2.37
N THR A 133 13.26 3.14 -2.16
CA THR A 133 14.56 2.70 -2.68
C THR A 133 14.48 1.86 -3.95
N VAL A 134 13.37 1.15 -4.19
CA VAL A 134 13.23 0.19 -5.28
C VAL A 134 13.03 0.89 -6.63
N GLN A 135 12.18 1.92 -6.69
CA GLN A 135 11.89 2.65 -7.92
C GLN A 135 12.98 3.67 -8.25
N SER A 136 13.57 4.29 -7.22
CA SER A 136 14.68 5.23 -7.41
C SER A 136 15.95 4.54 -7.97
N GLN A 137 16.19 3.28 -7.63
CA GLN A 137 17.27 2.49 -8.23
C GLN A 137 16.98 2.13 -9.68
N LYS A 138 15.72 1.81 -10.04
CA LYS A 138 15.33 1.55 -11.43
C LYS A 138 15.46 2.78 -12.33
N ALA A 139 15.15 3.96 -11.82
CA ALA A 139 15.29 5.22 -12.55
C ALA A 139 16.77 5.57 -12.85
N LYS A 140 17.70 5.18 -11.98
CA LYS A 140 19.16 5.38 -12.19
C LYS A 140 19.75 4.41 -13.23
N HIS A 141 19.08 3.30 -13.56
CA HIS A 141 19.55 2.29 -14.52
C HIS A 141 18.94 2.41 -15.91
N GLY A 142 18.37 3.55 -16.27
CA GLY A 142 17.85 3.82 -17.62
C GLY A 142 16.42 3.29 -17.84
N ALA A 143 15.70 4.05 -18.65
CA ALA A 143 14.30 3.94 -19.08
C ALA A 143 13.65 2.56 -18.90
N ASN A 144 12.34 2.56 -18.66
CA ASN A 144 11.46 1.40 -18.70
C ASN A 144 11.77 0.50 -19.91
N VAL A 145 12.75 -0.38 -19.77
CA VAL A 145 13.06 -1.38 -20.79
C VAL A 145 12.09 -2.53 -20.51
N LEU A 146 11.13 -2.67 -21.40
CA LEU A 146 10.35 -3.90 -21.49
C LEU A 146 11.31 -4.99 -21.96
N GLU A 147 11.84 -5.80 -21.04
CA GLU A 147 12.65 -6.96 -21.41
C GLU A 147 11.73 -8.04 -21.93
N THR A 148 11.77 -8.23 -23.25
CA THR A 148 11.04 -9.31 -23.92
C THR A 148 11.98 -10.52 -24.02
N PHE A 149 11.69 -11.55 -23.23
CA PHE A 149 12.40 -12.82 -23.33
C PHE A 149 11.75 -13.69 -24.41
N ILE A 150 12.50 -13.96 -25.49
CA ILE A 150 12.06 -14.85 -26.55
C ILE A 150 12.71 -16.22 -26.34
N LEU A 151 11.92 -17.26 -26.26
CA LEU A 151 12.40 -18.63 -26.18
C LEU A 151 13.03 -19.02 -27.52
N LYS A 152 14.36 -19.03 -27.65
CA LYS A 152 15.09 -19.31 -28.91
C LYS A 152 15.06 -20.76 -29.34
N ALA A 153 14.77 -21.71 -28.45
CA ALA A 153 14.64 -23.14 -28.79
C ALA A 153 13.64 -23.83 -27.86
N LYS A 154 12.84 -24.74 -28.42
CA LYS A 154 12.04 -25.67 -27.66
C LYS A 154 12.93 -26.89 -27.37
N ASN A 155 13.57 -26.91 -26.19
CA ASN A 155 14.26 -28.13 -25.75
C ASN A 155 13.23 -29.10 -25.19
N GLU A 156 13.20 -30.31 -25.74
CA GLU A 156 12.27 -31.36 -25.33
C GLU A 156 12.57 -31.94 -23.93
N ASP A 157 13.78 -31.72 -23.41
CA ASP A 157 14.22 -32.23 -22.10
C ASP A 157 14.10 -31.21 -20.96
N LYS A 158 13.05 -30.42 -20.90
CA LYS A 158 12.83 -29.47 -19.80
C LYS A 158 12.33 -30.16 -18.57
N LYS A 159 13.19 -30.26 -17.54
CA LYS A 159 12.77 -30.65 -16.21
C LYS A 159 12.06 -29.48 -15.52
N LEU A 160 10.82 -29.72 -15.09
CA LEU A 160 10.07 -28.72 -14.30
C LEU A 160 10.77 -28.53 -12.96
N ILE A 161 11.36 -27.35 -12.73
CA ILE A 161 12.09 -27.02 -11.51
C ILE A 161 11.16 -26.43 -10.45
N CYS A 162 10.16 -25.64 -10.91
CA CYS A 162 9.19 -25.01 -10.02
C CYS A 162 7.86 -24.82 -10.74
N LYS A 163 6.75 -25.01 -10.01
CA LYS A 163 5.40 -24.70 -10.48
C LYS A 163 4.80 -23.66 -9.55
N GLY A 164 4.62 -22.44 -10.03
CA GLY A 164 3.97 -21.36 -9.30
C GLY A 164 2.60 -21.02 -9.91
N THR A 165 1.69 -20.51 -9.09
CA THR A 165 0.45 -19.94 -9.58
C THR A 165 0.73 -18.48 -9.93
N PRO A 166 0.40 -17.98 -11.13
CA PRO A 166 0.59 -16.59 -11.46
C PRO A 166 -0.30 -15.73 -10.56
N VAL A 167 0.30 -14.78 -9.86
CA VAL A 167 -0.42 -13.76 -9.14
C VAL A 167 -0.97 -12.78 -10.18
N ARG A 168 -2.29 -12.69 -10.29
CA ARG A 168 -2.99 -11.75 -11.18
C ARG A 168 -3.12 -10.39 -10.50
#